data_efabb29a5b6365ce3c6db6c10f6761fe
#
_entry.id   efabb29a5b6365ce3c6db6c10f6761fe
#
_cell.length_a   1.000
_cell.length_b   1.000
_cell.length_c   1.000
_cell.angle_alpha   90.00
_cell.angle_beta   90.00
_cell.angle_gamma   90.00
#
_symmetry.space_group_name_H-M   'P 1'
#
loop_
_entity.id
_entity.type
_entity.pdbx_description
1 polymer ?
#
loop_
_entity_poly.entity_id
_entity_poly.type
_entity_poly.pdbx_seq_one_letter_code
_entity_poly.pdbx_strand_id
1 'polypeptide(L)'
;MAMDMTPDIRLVIPEGDDAIAATRTIFREYADALGVDLCFQGFEAELAELPGDYAAPAGHLLLALVDGEVAGCGAFRARHDVDHANACEMKRLFVRPAFRRFGLGRRMAEALMDEARRCGYSVMLLDTLDDMEAARELYASLGFVETAPYYFNPIPGAHYLRADLAEATSRY
;
A
#
# COMPACT_ATOMS: atom_id res chain seq x y z
N MET A 1 -7.54 -37.60 12.74
CA MET A 1 -7.94 -36.20 12.96
C MET A 1 -7.21 -35.27 12.01
N ALA A 2 -7.94 -34.58 11.21
CA ALA A 2 -7.34 -33.55 10.36
C ALA A 2 -6.97 -32.35 11.26
N MET A 3 -5.69 -31.98 11.27
CA MET A 3 -5.29 -30.73 11.90
C MET A 3 -5.83 -29.58 11.04
N ASP A 4 -6.38 -28.59 11.68
CA ASP A 4 -6.77 -27.37 10.98
C ASP A 4 -5.49 -26.71 10.43
N MET A 5 -5.37 -26.76 9.11
CA MET A 5 -4.21 -26.22 8.40
C MET A 5 -4.46 -24.78 7.94
N THR A 6 -5.49 -24.13 8.49
CA THR A 6 -5.78 -22.73 8.16
C THR A 6 -4.61 -21.85 8.62
N PRO A 7 -3.99 -21.09 7.72
CA PRO A 7 -2.88 -20.23 8.11
C PRO A 7 -3.36 -19.09 9.02
N ASP A 8 -2.52 -18.74 9.99
CA ASP A 8 -2.75 -17.58 10.83
C ASP A 8 -2.29 -16.33 10.09
N ILE A 9 -3.23 -15.51 9.63
CA ILE A 9 -2.95 -14.30 8.89
C ILE A 9 -3.22 -13.09 9.77
N ARG A 10 -2.23 -12.22 9.91
CA ARG A 10 -2.33 -11.00 10.71
C ARG A 10 -1.82 -9.81 9.94
N LEU A 11 -2.53 -8.68 10.06
CA LEU A 11 -2.04 -7.39 9.57
C LEU A 11 -1.60 -6.61 10.80
N VAL A 12 -0.34 -6.19 10.80
CA VAL A 12 0.25 -5.53 11.98
C VAL A 12 0.91 -4.22 11.58
N ILE A 13 0.95 -3.28 12.52
CA ILE A 13 1.76 -2.08 12.39
C ILE A 13 3.15 -2.42 12.91
N PRO A 14 4.21 -2.28 12.09
CA PRO A 14 5.56 -2.60 12.58
C PRO A 14 6.00 -1.61 13.65
N GLU A 15 6.40 -2.14 14.79
CA GLU A 15 6.88 -1.36 15.92
C GLU A 15 8.21 -1.92 16.40
N GLY A 16 9.16 -1.04 16.71
CA GLY A 16 10.48 -1.40 17.17
C GLY A 16 11.47 -1.66 16.04
N ASP A 17 12.73 -1.73 16.39
CA ASP A 17 13.83 -1.76 15.42
C ASP A 17 13.80 -2.98 14.52
N ASP A 18 13.47 -4.16 15.07
CA ASP A 18 13.43 -5.40 14.29
C ASP A 18 12.30 -5.38 13.25
N ALA A 19 11.12 -4.88 13.62
CA ALA A 19 10.00 -4.80 12.71
C ALA A 19 10.24 -3.74 11.62
N ILE A 20 10.87 -2.63 11.96
CA ILE A 20 11.26 -1.60 10.98
C ILE A 20 12.33 -2.14 10.04
N ALA A 21 13.30 -2.90 10.54
CA ALA A 21 14.29 -3.55 9.69
C ALA A 21 13.64 -4.53 8.70
N ALA A 22 12.67 -5.32 9.17
CA ALA A 22 11.90 -6.22 8.31
C ALA A 22 11.12 -5.44 7.25
N THR A 23 10.59 -4.28 7.61
CA THR A 23 9.89 -3.38 6.67
C THR A 23 10.85 -2.88 5.58
N ARG A 24 12.05 -2.45 5.95
CA ARG A 24 13.07 -2.06 4.95
C ARG A 24 13.37 -3.18 3.98
N THR A 25 13.53 -4.39 4.51
CA THR A 25 13.83 -5.56 3.69
C THR A 25 12.74 -5.81 2.65
N ILE A 26 11.48 -5.84 3.07
CA ILE A 26 10.40 -6.12 2.12
C ILE A 26 10.16 -4.95 1.16
N PHE A 27 10.39 -3.72 1.57
CA PHE A 27 10.32 -2.57 0.67
C PHE A 27 11.39 -2.67 -0.43
N ARG A 28 12.59 -3.14 -0.11
CA ARG A 28 13.62 -3.39 -1.12
C ARG A 28 13.22 -4.51 -2.08
N GLU A 29 12.57 -5.55 -1.58
CA GLU A 29 12.03 -6.63 -2.42
C GLU A 29 10.96 -6.09 -3.38
N TYR A 30 10.12 -5.20 -2.90
CA TYR A 30 9.12 -4.50 -3.74
C TYR A 30 9.82 -3.74 -4.88
N ALA A 31 10.82 -2.96 -4.57
CA ALA A 31 11.56 -2.17 -5.56
C ALA A 31 12.26 -3.07 -6.58
N ASP A 32 12.87 -4.16 -6.11
CA ASP A 32 13.53 -5.13 -6.99
C ASP A 32 12.53 -5.83 -7.91
N ALA A 33 11.36 -6.18 -7.38
CA ALA A 33 10.30 -6.83 -8.17
C ALA A 33 9.73 -5.92 -9.26
N LEU A 34 9.68 -4.59 -9.00
CA LEU A 34 9.27 -3.63 -10.03
C LEU A 34 10.26 -3.55 -11.19
N GLY A 35 11.53 -3.84 -10.93
CA GLY A 35 12.58 -3.75 -11.95
C GLY A 35 12.89 -2.32 -12.40
N VAL A 36 12.52 -1.31 -11.63
CA VAL A 36 12.73 0.10 -11.95
C VAL A 36 13.43 0.80 -10.79
N ASP A 37 14.12 1.91 -11.11
CA ASP A 37 14.79 2.74 -10.11
C ASP A 37 13.79 3.71 -9.50
N LEU A 38 13.61 3.64 -8.18
CA LEU A 38 12.70 4.51 -7.45
C LEU A 38 13.40 5.77 -6.88
N CYS A 39 14.61 6.09 -7.34
CA CYS A 39 15.34 7.29 -6.90
C CYS A 39 14.49 8.56 -7.04
N PHE A 40 13.67 8.66 -8.10
CA PHE A 40 12.83 9.83 -8.32
C PHE A 40 11.78 10.04 -7.21
N GLN A 41 11.54 9.02 -6.40
CA GLN A 41 10.63 9.09 -5.26
C GLN A 41 11.36 9.29 -3.93
N GLY A 42 12.69 9.43 -3.96
CA GLY A 42 13.47 9.53 -2.73
C GLY A 42 13.49 8.25 -1.91
N PHE A 43 13.52 7.11 -2.57
CA PHE A 43 13.32 5.79 -1.94
C PHE A 43 14.35 5.48 -0.85
N GLU A 44 15.63 5.78 -1.07
CA GLU A 44 16.66 5.49 -0.07
C GLU A 44 16.48 6.33 1.21
N ALA A 45 16.07 7.59 1.06
CA ALA A 45 15.74 8.43 2.23
C ALA A 45 14.50 7.90 2.95
N GLU A 46 13.49 7.45 2.20
CA GLU A 46 12.30 6.83 2.78
C GLU A 46 12.66 5.63 3.65
N LEU A 47 13.51 4.74 3.14
CA LEU A 47 13.96 3.55 3.88
C LEU A 47 14.72 3.93 5.15
N ALA A 48 15.58 4.93 5.06
CA ALA A 48 16.36 5.39 6.21
C ALA A 48 15.49 5.98 7.31
N GLU A 49 14.40 6.63 6.94
CA GLU A 49 13.54 7.39 7.84
C GLU A 49 12.30 6.64 8.33
N LEU A 50 12.11 5.38 7.89
CA LEU A 50 10.91 4.62 8.28
C LEU A 50 10.64 4.70 9.78
N PRO A 51 9.37 4.90 10.21
CA PRO A 51 8.16 4.99 9.38
C PRO A 51 7.95 6.32 8.65
N GLY A 52 8.66 7.40 9.00
CA GLY A 52 8.62 8.69 8.29
C GLY A 52 7.20 9.18 8.01
N ASP A 53 6.90 9.46 6.75
CA ASP A 53 5.58 9.95 6.32
C ASP A 53 4.46 8.91 6.51
N TYR A 54 4.81 7.64 6.70
CA TYR A 54 3.82 6.59 6.96
C TYR A 54 3.46 6.46 8.43
N ALA A 55 4.04 7.27 9.30
CA ALA A 55 3.74 7.24 10.73
C ALA A 55 2.35 7.81 11.03
N ALA A 56 1.69 7.23 12.03
CA ALA A 56 0.45 7.81 12.55
C ALA A 56 0.72 9.21 13.14
N PRO A 57 -0.26 10.10 13.14
CA PRO A 57 -1.66 9.91 12.75
C PRO A 57 -1.95 10.13 11.25
N ALA A 58 -1.04 10.75 10.50
CA ALA A 58 -1.31 11.12 9.12
C ALA A 58 -1.11 9.95 8.15
N GLY A 59 -0.22 9.04 8.45
CA GLY A 59 0.09 7.87 7.63
C GLY A 59 -0.28 6.56 8.31
N HIS A 60 -0.02 5.47 7.60
CA HIS A 60 -0.23 4.13 8.11
C HIS A 60 0.72 3.17 7.39
N LEU A 61 1.25 2.21 8.13
CA LEU A 61 2.20 1.23 7.62
C LEU A 61 1.77 -0.14 8.11
N LEU A 62 1.67 -1.10 7.19
CA LEU A 62 1.24 -2.46 7.51
C LEU A 62 2.26 -3.49 7.04
N LEU A 63 2.43 -4.52 7.85
CA LEU A 63 3.01 -5.78 7.43
C LEU A 63 1.92 -6.86 7.52
N ALA A 64 1.88 -7.73 6.52
CA ALA A 64 1.06 -8.93 6.57
C ALA A 64 1.94 -10.08 7.03
N LEU A 65 1.49 -10.79 8.06
CA LEU A 65 2.19 -11.97 8.59
C LEU A 65 1.35 -13.21 8.31
N VAL A 66 1.99 -14.25 7.81
CA VAL A 66 1.37 -15.57 7.64
C VAL A 66 2.16 -16.54 8.51
N ASP A 67 1.51 -17.10 9.51
CA ASP A 67 2.14 -17.97 10.50
C ASP A 67 3.42 -17.34 11.10
N GLY A 68 3.38 -16.04 11.32
CA GLY A 68 4.49 -15.28 11.90
C GLY A 68 5.55 -14.80 10.91
N GLU A 69 5.49 -15.23 9.65
CA GLU A 69 6.44 -14.77 8.62
C GLU A 69 5.93 -13.56 7.88
N VAL A 70 6.82 -12.61 7.58
CA VAL A 70 6.48 -11.43 6.80
C VAL A 70 6.16 -11.87 5.36
N ALA A 71 4.92 -11.64 4.95
CA ALA A 71 4.41 -12.08 3.65
C ALA A 71 4.10 -10.92 2.71
N GLY A 72 3.84 -9.74 3.26
CA GLY A 72 3.47 -8.58 2.46
C GLY A 72 3.62 -7.28 3.23
N CYS A 73 3.49 -6.18 2.50
CA CYS A 73 3.54 -4.83 3.08
C CYS A 73 2.63 -3.89 2.30
N GLY A 74 2.32 -2.77 2.91
CA GLY A 74 1.57 -1.69 2.29
C GLY A 74 1.54 -0.48 3.20
N ALA A 75 1.30 0.68 2.62
CA ALA A 75 1.32 1.93 3.37
C ALA A 75 0.46 2.99 2.70
N PHE A 76 0.09 4.03 3.45
CA PHE A 76 -0.35 5.28 2.86
C PHE A 76 0.27 6.45 3.60
N ARG A 77 0.32 7.58 2.92
CA ARG A 77 0.78 8.85 3.46
C ARG A 77 -0.16 9.96 3.05
N ALA A 78 -0.15 11.06 3.81
CA ALA A 78 -0.86 12.27 3.40
C ALA A 78 -0.26 12.82 2.11
N ARG A 79 -1.10 13.41 1.25
CA ARG A 79 -0.65 14.04 0.02
C ARG A 79 -1.27 15.43 -0.07
N HIS A 80 -0.45 16.46 0.11
CA HIS A 80 -0.91 17.85 0.20
C HIS A 80 -0.68 18.66 -1.07
N ASP A 81 0.22 18.22 -1.92
CA ASP A 81 0.68 18.93 -3.12
C ASP A 81 -0.06 18.49 -4.39
N VAL A 82 -1.35 18.19 -4.26
CA VAL A 82 -2.18 17.67 -5.34
C VAL A 82 -3.49 18.45 -5.43
N ASP A 83 -4.17 18.33 -6.57
CA ASP A 83 -5.44 19.02 -6.81
C ASP A 83 -6.64 18.37 -6.09
N HIS A 84 -6.43 17.26 -5.43
CA HIS A 84 -7.47 16.59 -4.65
C HIS A 84 -7.39 17.04 -3.19
N ALA A 85 -8.48 17.58 -2.68
CA ALA A 85 -8.53 18.00 -1.28
C ALA A 85 -8.53 16.80 -0.36
N ASN A 86 -7.79 16.91 0.74
CA ASN A 86 -7.78 15.92 1.82
C ASN A 86 -7.42 14.52 1.31
N ALA A 87 -6.34 14.44 0.53
CA ALA A 87 -5.89 13.23 -0.13
C ALA A 87 -4.81 12.48 0.64
N CYS A 88 -4.85 11.17 0.55
CA CYS A 88 -3.72 10.32 0.89
C CYS A 88 -3.29 9.52 -0.33
N GLU A 89 -2.13 8.89 -0.25
CA GLU A 89 -1.57 8.11 -1.34
C GLU A 89 -1.17 6.73 -0.82
N MET A 90 -1.74 5.67 -1.43
CA MET A 90 -1.34 4.30 -1.14
C MET A 90 -0.01 4.01 -1.83
N LYS A 91 0.93 3.42 -1.10
CA LYS A 91 2.27 3.13 -1.59
C LYS A 91 2.74 1.76 -1.09
N ARG A 92 3.64 1.17 -1.86
CA ARG A 92 4.42 -0.01 -1.43
C ARG A 92 3.57 -1.25 -1.15
N LEU A 93 2.42 -1.38 -1.82
CA LEU A 93 1.61 -2.59 -1.69
C LEU A 93 2.30 -3.74 -2.43
N PHE A 94 2.68 -4.76 -1.69
CA PHE A 94 3.45 -5.87 -2.23
C PHE A 94 3.19 -7.13 -1.42
N VAL A 95 3.08 -8.26 -2.13
CA VAL A 95 2.97 -9.59 -1.52
C VAL A 95 4.10 -10.43 -2.08
N ARG A 96 4.88 -11.04 -1.21
CA ARG A 96 5.94 -11.97 -1.60
C ARG A 96 5.35 -13.11 -2.45
N PRO A 97 6.00 -13.54 -3.52
CA PRO A 97 5.46 -14.57 -4.43
C PRO A 97 4.97 -15.85 -3.73
N ALA A 98 5.68 -16.29 -2.68
CA ALA A 98 5.33 -17.51 -1.94
C ALA A 98 3.97 -17.41 -1.23
N PHE A 99 3.46 -16.20 -1.03
CA PHE A 99 2.25 -15.96 -0.23
C PHE A 99 1.08 -15.40 -1.05
N ARG A 100 1.19 -15.36 -2.38
CA ARG A 100 0.17 -14.73 -3.23
C ARG A 100 -1.16 -15.46 -3.27
N ARG A 101 -1.20 -16.72 -2.86
CA ARG A 101 -2.43 -17.53 -2.84
C ARG A 101 -3.40 -17.20 -1.71
N PHE A 102 -3.02 -16.32 -0.78
CA PHE A 102 -3.83 -16.04 0.44
C PHE A 102 -4.72 -14.80 0.32
N GLY A 103 -4.74 -14.12 -0.83
CA GLY A 103 -5.54 -12.91 -1.00
C GLY A 103 -5.06 -11.72 -0.19
N LEU A 104 -3.77 -11.67 0.15
CA LEU A 104 -3.22 -10.64 1.04
C LEU A 104 -3.25 -9.24 0.43
N GLY A 105 -3.05 -9.13 -0.89
CA GLY A 105 -3.09 -7.83 -1.55
C GLY A 105 -4.42 -7.11 -1.33
N ARG A 106 -5.51 -7.83 -1.53
CA ARG A 106 -6.87 -7.29 -1.27
C ARG A 106 -7.05 -6.94 0.20
N ARG A 107 -6.69 -7.84 1.09
CA ARG A 107 -6.87 -7.62 2.53
C ARG A 107 -6.11 -6.38 3.00
N MET A 108 -4.87 -6.21 2.55
CA MET A 108 -4.07 -5.04 2.91
C MET A 108 -4.64 -3.76 2.29
N ALA A 109 -5.02 -3.79 1.02
CA ALA A 109 -5.59 -2.63 0.37
C ALA A 109 -6.89 -2.19 1.06
N GLU A 110 -7.78 -3.13 1.38
CA GLU A 110 -9.01 -2.83 2.11
C GLU A 110 -8.72 -2.25 3.50
N ALA A 111 -7.75 -2.82 4.22
CA ALA A 111 -7.36 -2.33 5.53
C ALA A 111 -6.80 -0.90 5.46
N LEU A 112 -5.98 -0.62 4.44
CA LEU A 112 -5.45 0.73 4.23
C LEU A 112 -6.55 1.72 3.89
N MET A 113 -7.50 1.34 3.04
CA MET A 113 -8.62 2.20 2.69
C MET A 113 -9.52 2.47 3.92
N ASP A 114 -9.79 1.45 4.72
CA ASP A 114 -10.59 1.60 5.94
C ASP A 114 -9.89 2.52 6.95
N GLU A 115 -8.60 2.37 7.13
CA GLU A 115 -7.83 3.23 8.03
C GLU A 115 -7.78 4.66 7.51
N ALA A 116 -7.64 4.86 6.22
CA ALA A 116 -7.66 6.19 5.61
C ALA A 116 -9.01 6.88 5.84
N ARG A 117 -10.11 6.14 5.71
CA ARG A 117 -11.46 6.67 6.04
C ARG A 117 -11.53 7.07 7.50
N ARG A 118 -11.03 6.23 8.38
CA ARG A 118 -11.00 6.51 9.82
C ARG A 118 -10.18 7.76 10.15
N CYS A 119 -9.11 7.99 9.41
CA CYS A 119 -8.28 9.20 9.56
C CYS A 119 -8.93 10.44 8.98
N GLY A 120 -10.06 10.31 8.29
CA GLY A 120 -10.80 11.44 7.72
C GLY A 120 -10.41 11.81 6.30
N TYR A 121 -9.60 11.01 5.61
CA TYR A 121 -9.26 11.28 4.21
C TYR A 121 -10.46 11.12 3.29
N SER A 122 -10.58 11.99 2.30
CA SER A 122 -11.67 12.00 1.33
C SER A 122 -11.37 11.19 0.08
N VAL A 123 -10.10 11.10 -0.29
CA VAL A 123 -9.67 10.42 -1.51
C VAL A 123 -8.34 9.73 -1.28
N MET A 124 -8.19 8.55 -1.88
CA MET A 124 -6.91 7.83 -1.91
C MET A 124 -6.41 7.78 -3.34
N LEU A 125 -5.17 8.17 -3.52
CA LEU A 125 -4.48 8.18 -4.81
C LEU A 125 -3.45 7.05 -4.83
N LEU A 126 -3.11 6.59 -6.02
CA LEU A 126 -1.97 5.73 -6.24
C LEU A 126 -1.50 5.84 -7.69
N ASP A 127 -0.27 5.41 -7.95
CA ASP A 127 0.20 5.18 -9.30
C ASP A 127 0.62 3.72 -9.46
N THR A 128 0.48 3.20 -10.67
CA THR A 128 0.80 1.83 -11.02
C THR A 128 1.34 1.79 -12.45
N LEU A 129 1.83 0.64 -12.87
CA LEU A 129 2.44 0.48 -14.20
C LEU A 129 1.61 -0.49 -15.07
N ASP A 130 1.72 -0.32 -16.39
CA ASP A 130 1.00 -1.14 -17.39
C ASP A 130 1.17 -2.65 -17.16
N ASP A 131 2.37 -3.08 -16.82
CA ASP A 131 2.69 -4.50 -16.67
C ASP A 131 2.24 -5.10 -15.33
N MET A 132 1.61 -4.31 -14.47
CA MET A 132 1.09 -4.76 -13.19
C MET A 132 -0.41 -5.09 -13.29
N GLU A 133 -0.75 -6.04 -14.17
CA GLU A 133 -2.16 -6.35 -14.47
C GLU A 133 -2.96 -6.81 -13.24
N ALA A 134 -2.38 -7.70 -12.43
CA ALA A 134 -3.07 -8.22 -11.25
C ALA A 134 -3.36 -7.09 -10.24
N ALA A 135 -2.42 -6.18 -10.06
CA ALA A 135 -2.61 -5.02 -9.19
C ALA A 135 -3.68 -4.09 -9.74
N ARG A 136 -3.65 -3.83 -11.05
CA ARG A 136 -4.64 -2.97 -11.71
C ARG A 136 -6.04 -3.55 -11.59
N GLU A 137 -6.21 -4.86 -11.77
CA GLU A 137 -7.50 -5.53 -11.59
C GLU A 137 -7.99 -5.42 -10.15
N LEU A 138 -7.09 -5.60 -9.19
CA LEU A 138 -7.42 -5.44 -7.77
C LEU A 138 -7.93 -4.03 -7.49
N TYR A 139 -7.20 -3.01 -7.95
CA TYR A 139 -7.59 -1.61 -7.71
C TYR A 139 -8.94 -1.28 -8.35
N ALA A 140 -9.17 -1.73 -9.58
CA ALA A 140 -10.45 -1.53 -10.24
C ALA A 140 -11.59 -2.17 -9.44
N SER A 141 -11.38 -3.36 -8.90
CA SER A 141 -12.38 -4.05 -8.09
C SER A 141 -12.66 -3.36 -6.76
N LEU A 142 -11.73 -2.53 -6.28
CA LEU A 142 -11.88 -1.76 -5.04
C LEU A 142 -12.46 -0.36 -5.27
N GLY A 143 -12.79 -0.02 -6.51
CA GLY A 143 -13.40 1.27 -6.84
C GLY A 143 -12.44 2.34 -7.30
N PHE A 144 -11.17 2.01 -7.54
CA PHE A 144 -10.22 2.97 -8.11
C PHE A 144 -10.52 3.17 -9.59
N VAL A 145 -10.46 4.43 -10.01
CA VAL A 145 -10.65 4.84 -11.41
C VAL A 145 -9.46 5.70 -11.84
N GLU A 146 -9.22 5.75 -13.14
CA GLU A 146 -8.13 6.58 -13.66
C GLU A 146 -8.38 8.05 -13.38
N THR A 147 -7.29 8.76 -13.06
CA THR A 147 -7.30 10.19 -12.83
C THR A 147 -6.10 10.83 -13.54
N ALA A 148 -6.10 12.15 -13.63
CA ALA A 148 -4.98 12.89 -14.20
C ALA A 148 -3.72 12.68 -13.31
N PRO A 149 -2.53 12.73 -13.92
CA PRO A 149 -1.29 12.67 -13.15
C PRO A 149 -1.26 13.74 -12.06
N TYR A 150 -0.93 13.33 -10.85
CA TYR A 150 -0.80 14.26 -9.72
C TYR A 150 0.67 14.53 -9.36
N TYR A 151 1.58 13.86 -10.03
CA TYR A 151 3.01 14.15 -10.02
C TYR A 151 3.63 13.54 -11.28
N PHE A 152 4.88 13.90 -11.57
CA PHE A 152 5.58 13.34 -12.74
C PHE A 152 6.28 12.03 -12.38
N ASN A 153 5.82 10.93 -12.94
CA ASN A 153 6.49 9.64 -12.87
C ASN A 153 7.21 9.41 -14.21
N PRO A 154 8.55 9.36 -14.24
CA PRO A 154 9.30 9.23 -15.48
C PRO A 154 9.23 7.84 -16.12
N ILE A 155 8.64 6.87 -15.44
CA ILE A 155 8.60 5.50 -15.93
C ILE A 155 7.50 5.38 -16.97
N PRO A 156 7.82 4.87 -18.20
CA PRO A 156 6.80 4.66 -19.22
C PRO A 156 5.72 3.69 -18.74
N GLY A 157 4.46 3.98 -19.11
CA GLY A 157 3.34 3.12 -18.75
C GLY A 157 2.76 3.38 -17.37
N ALA A 158 3.10 4.50 -16.74
CA ALA A 158 2.52 4.87 -15.45
C ALA A 158 1.04 5.26 -15.61
N HIS A 159 0.21 4.75 -14.70
CA HIS A 159 -1.20 5.08 -14.58
C HIS A 159 -1.45 5.68 -13.21
N TYR A 160 -2.33 6.66 -13.15
CA TYR A 160 -2.70 7.34 -11.90
C TYR A 160 -4.15 7.02 -11.60
N LEU A 161 -4.42 6.57 -10.39
CA LEU A 161 -5.74 6.11 -9.98
C LEU A 161 -6.18 6.84 -8.71
N ARG A 162 -7.49 6.98 -8.56
CA ARG A 162 -8.10 7.52 -7.34
C ARG A 162 -9.31 6.70 -6.92
N ALA A 163 -9.55 6.65 -5.63
CA ALA A 163 -10.78 6.12 -5.07
C ALA A 163 -11.34 7.13 -4.08
N ASP A 164 -12.64 7.40 -4.18
CA ASP A 164 -13.32 8.25 -3.22
C ASP A 164 -13.61 7.46 -1.95
N LEU A 165 -13.22 8.01 -0.82
CA LEU A 165 -13.33 7.32 0.47
C LEU A 165 -14.54 7.75 1.28
N ALA A 166 -15.01 8.96 1.06
CA ALA A 166 -15.98 9.60 1.93
C ALA A 166 -17.40 9.01 1.86
N GLU A 167 -17.72 8.25 0.83
CA GLU A 167 -19.09 7.79 0.58
C GLU A 167 -19.47 6.50 1.29
N ALA A 168 -18.52 5.80 1.89
CA ALA A 168 -18.76 4.45 2.41
C ALA A 168 -19.66 4.40 3.64
N THR A 169 -20.00 5.53 4.22
CA THR A 169 -20.66 5.58 5.53
C THR A 169 -22.07 6.13 5.53
N SER A 170 -22.55 6.71 4.45
CA SER A 170 -23.86 7.35 4.45
C SER A 170 -24.93 6.37 3.96
N ARG A 171 -25.27 5.41 4.78
CA ARG A 171 -26.27 4.42 4.45
C ARG A 171 -27.47 4.43 5.37
N TYR A 172 -27.81 5.56 5.88
CA TYR A 172 -28.99 5.66 6.76
C TYR A 172 -29.72 6.94 6.56
#